data_5bc937eabfc919f1910ab4e6f79d7598
#
_entry.id   5bc937eabfc919f1910ab4e6f79d7598
#
_cell.length_a   1.000
_cell.length_b   1.000
_cell.length_c   1.000
_cell.angle_alpha   90.00
_cell.angle_beta   90.00
_cell.angle_gamma   90.00
#
_symmetry.space_group_name_H-M   'P 1'
#
loop_
_entity.id
_entity.type
_entity.pdbx_description
1 polymer ?
#
loop_
_entity_poly.entity_id
_entity_poly.type
_entity_poly.pdbx_seq_one_letter_code
_entity_poly.pdbx_strand_id
1 'polypeptide(L)'
;MKKLLAMLALASVTMGSFAQDVTPDEKYSIATNSFASNWFVQVGADWNAWYSAEERGHGLAKSPFKKFRSNPGVSLAIGKWFTPSIGLRTKLQGIWGKKVDADWNDGTNEGNGNKYWALNEQVMFNLSNLFKGYRENRIWDVMAFAGAGVGRSMTYNTYALDYSAGVHSSWKVAKKTSVFVEAGVNTFDHNIDNCKGVADQSWKRRCNNFYAEVGLTFNLG
;
A
#
# COMPACT_ATOMS: atom_id res chain seq x y z
N MET A 1 -14.41 16.46 -0.15
CA MET A 1 -14.52 15.23 -0.91
C MET A 1 -14.42 15.45 -2.43
N LYS A 2 -15.20 16.32 -3.07
CA LYS A 2 -15.12 16.57 -4.54
C LYS A 2 -13.74 17.03 -5.04
N LYS A 3 -12.99 17.82 -4.27
CA LYS A 3 -11.64 18.30 -4.63
C LYS A 3 -10.56 17.20 -4.58
N LEU A 4 -10.71 16.22 -3.71
CA LEU A 4 -9.77 15.08 -3.60
C LEU A 4 -9.93 14.09 -4.76
N LEU A 5 -11.18 13.81 -5.16
CA LEU A 5 -11.47 13.01 -6.34
C LEU A 5 -10.98 13.67 -7.62
N ALA A 6 -11.08 15.01 -7.71
CA ALA A 6 -10.57 15.77 -8.84
C ALA A 6 -9.04 15.75 -8.92
N MET A 7 -8.33 15.75 -7.78
CA MET A 7 -6.86 15.61 -7.76
C MET A 7 -6.41 14.20 -8.16
N LEU A 8 -7.10 13.14 -7.72
CA LEU A 8 -6.81 11.77 -8.17
C LEU A 8 -7.08 11.59 -9.67
N ALA A 9 -8.16 12.17 -10.18
CA ALA A 9 -8.49 12.14 -11.60
C ALA A 9 -7.48 12.96 -12.44
N LEU A 10 -6.97 14.09 -11.91
CA LEU A 10 -5.96 14.90 -12.60
C LEU A 10 -4.60 14.21 -12.63
N ALA A 11 -4.20 13.50 -11.58
CA ALA A 11 -2.97 12.73 -11.55
C ALA A 11 -2.96 11.59 -12.57
N SER A 12 -4.12 10.97 -12.83
CA SER A 12 -4.24 9.91 -13.84
C SER A 12 -4.23 10.44 -15.29
N VAL A 13 -4.65 11.69 -15.52
CA VAL A 13 -4.70 12.32 -16.85
C VAL A 13 -3.34 12.90 -17.25
N THR A 14 -2.56 13.42 -16.31
CA THR A 14 -1.24 14.00 -16.60
C THR A 14 -0.18 12.95 -16.97
N MET A 15 -0.34 11.70 -16.55
CA MET A 15 0.57 10.61 -16.96
C MET A 15 0.33 10.11 -18.39
N GLY A 16 -0.81 10.43 -19.01
CA GLY A 16 -1.13 10.08 -20.39
C GLY A 16 -0.47 10.99 -21.46
N SER A 17 0.01 12.16 -21.07
CA SER A 17 0.49 13.16 -22.02
C SER A 17 2.02 13.18 -22.25
N PHE A 18 2.80 12.40 -21.52
CA PHE A 18 4.26 12.29 -21.72
C PHE A 18 4.68 11.24 -22.76
N ALA A 19 3.72 10.68 -23.51
CA ALA A 19 3.93 9.54 -24.39
C ALA A 19 3.95 9.87 -25.89
N GLN A 20 4.11 11.12 -26.26
CA GLN A 20 4.11 11.52 -27.67
C GLN A 20 5.41 12.26 -28.03
N ASP A 21 6.48 11.53 -28.21
CA ASP A 21 7.56 11.80 -29.17
C ASP A 21 8.73 10.83 -28.92
N VAL A 22 8.71 9.69 -29.59
CA VAL A 22 9.93 8.88 -29.75
C VAL A 22 9.98 8.32 -31.17
N THR A 23 11.02 8.68 -31.88
CA THR A 23 11.39 8.20 -33.24
C THR A 23 11.66 6.68 -33.25
N PRO A 24 11.42 5.98 -34.39
CA PRO A 24 11.26 4.53 -34.47
C PRO A 24 12.51 3.66 -34.43
N ASP A 25 13.68 4.11 -33.98
CA ASP A 25 14.93 3.39 -34.19
C ASP A 25 15.66 2.87 -32.96
N GLU A 26 15.05 2.82 -31.81
CA GLU A 26 15.67 2.15 -30.65
C GLU A 26 14.99 0.82 -30.33
N LYS A 27 15.79 -0.25 -30.28
CA LYS A 27 15.43 -1.61 -29.82
C LYS A 27 14.82 -1.70 -28.41
N TYR A 28 14.61 -0.59 -27.78
CA TYR A 28 13.91 -0.37 -26.52
C TYR A 28 12.76 0.62 -26.75
N SER A 29 11.93 0.36 -27.76
CA SER A 29 10.68 1.09 -27.84
C SER A 29 9.94 0.82 -26.55
N ILE A 30 9.85 1.84 -25.70
CA ILE A 30 8.83 1.93 -24.68
C ILE A 30 7.54 2.09 -25.49
N ALA A 31 7.07 0.97 -26.05
CA ALA A 31 5.77 0.95 -26.68
C ALA A 31 4.82 1.37 -25.57
N THR A 32 4.24 2.55 -25.69
CA THR A 32 3.14 2.98 -24.84
C THR A 32 2.05 1.94 -25.02
N ASN A 33 1.97 1.06 -24.05
CA ASN A 33 1.03 -0.05 -24.09
C ASN A 33 -0.38 0.51 -24.29
N SER A 34 -1.17 -0.11 -25.13
CA SER A 34 -2.58 0.29 -25.28
C SER A 34 -3.24 0.39 -23.90
N PHE A 35 -4.24 1.25 -23.74
CA PHE A 35 -4.91 1.44 -22.45
C PHE A 35 -5.37 0.10 -21.84
N ALA A 36 -5.80 -0.84 -22.65
CA ALA A 36 -6.32 -2.14 -22.21
C ALA A 36 -5.24 -3.17 -21.82
N SER A 37 -3.94 -2.94 -22.15
CA SER A 37 -2.90 -3.92 -21.91
C SER A 37 -2.17 -3.71 -20.57
N ASN A 38 -1.56 -4.79 -20.06
CA ASN A 38 -0.70 -4.81 -18.87
C ASN A 38 -1.37 -4.40 -17.55
N TRP A 39 -2.68 -4.60 -17.47
CA TRP A 39 -3.40 -4.55 -16.21
C TRP A 39 -3.15 -5.80 -15.39
N PHE A 40 -3.17 -5.64 -14.08
CA PHE A 40 -3.13 -6.76 -13.15
C PHE A 40 -4.07 -6.53 -11.97
N VAL A 41 -4.51 -7.62 -11.38
CA VAL A 41 -5.29 -7.63 -10.12
C VAL A 41 -4.53 -8.45 -9.10
N GLN A 42 -4.53 -8.01 -7.85
CA GLN A 42 -3.91 -8.72 -6.74
C GLN A 42 -4.94 -8.99 -5.64
N VAL A 43 -4.81 -10.17 -5.04
CA VAL A 43 -5.55 -10.56 -3.84
C VAL A 43 -4.52 -11.08 -2.85
N GLY A 44 -4.51 -10.54 -1.64
CA GLY A 44 -3.55 -10.91 -0.61
C GLY A 44 -4.19 -11.11 0.75
N ALA A 45 -3.52 -11.92 1.56
CA ALA A 45 -3.74 -12.01 2.99
C ALA A 45 -2.56 -11.35 3.70
N ASP A 46 -2.85 -10.40 4.56
CA ASP A 46 -1.85 -9.62 5.27
C ASP A 46 -1.86 -9.90 6.77
N TRP A 47 -0.71 -9.74 7.37
CA TRP A 47 -0.50 -9.70 8.81
C TRP A 47 -0.02 -8.31 9.18
N ASN A 48 -0.83 -7.61 9.96
CA ASN A 48 -0.62 -6.22 10.34
C ASN A 48 -0.13 -6.11 11.77
N ALA A 49 0.80 -5.19 12.02
CA ALA A 49 1.25 -4.79 13.35
C ALA A 49 1.14 -3.28 13.52
N TRP A 50 0.21 -2.83 14.33
CA TRP A 50 -0.07 -1.42 14.57
C TRP A 50 0.71 -0.86 15.77
N TYR A 51 1.25 0.34 15.58
CA TYR A 51 1.94 1.14 16.58
C TYR A 51 1.32 2.55 16.59
N SER A 52 0.49 2.79 17.59
CA SER A 52 -0.14 4.10 17.77
C SER A 52 0.83 5.11 18.38
N ALA A 53 0.65 6.37 18.02
CA ALA A 53 1.40 7.46 18.63
C ALA A 53 1.09 7.61 20.14
N GLU A 54 -0.11 7.21 20.56
CA GLU A 54 -0.57 7.27 21.96
C GLU A 54 0.10 6.27 22.89
N GLU A 55 0.68 5.20 22.36
CA GLU A 55 1.38 4.18 23.16
C GLU A 55 2.63 4.70 23.89
N ARG A 56 3.08 5.93 23.58
CA ARG A 56 4.30 6.48 24.17
C ARG A 56 4.11 6.77 25.65
N GLY A 57 5.03 6.24 26.44
CA GLY A 57 5.02 6.43 27.90
C GLY A 57 4.21 5.40 28.68
N HIS A 58 3.45 4.52 28.02
CA HIS A 58 2.57 3.54 28.69
C HIS A 58 3.18 2.14 28.85
N GLY A 59 4.42 1.92 28.45
CA GLY A 59 5.17 0.69 28.71
C GLY A 59 4.66 -0.56 27.99
N LEU A 60 3.83 -0.40 26.91
CA LEU A 60 3.29 -1.51 26.16
C LEU A 60 4.37 -2.33 25.46
N ALA A 61 4.15 -3.64 25.37
CA ALA A 61 5.06 -4.54 24.69
C ALA A 61 5.21 -4.20 23.21
N LYS A 62 6.46 -4.03 22.74
CA LYS A 62 6.77 -3.61 21.36
C LYS A 62 6.78 -4.75 20.36
N SER A 63 6.69 -6.01 20.79
CA SER A 63 6.72 -7.16 19.87
C SER A 63 5.54 -7.12 18.88
N PRO A 64 5.78 -7.25 17.57
CA PRO A 64 4.74 -7.26 16.54
C PRO A 64 3.81 -8.47 16.65
N PHE A 65 4.21 -9.51 17.38
CA PHE A 65 3.44 -10.76 17.56
C PHE A 65 2.49 -10.76 18.76
N LYS A 66 2.40 -9.66 19.51
CA LYS A 66 1.42 -9.55 20.59
C LYS A 66 0.00 -9.51 20.03
N LYS A 67 -0.92 -10.28 20.63
CA LYS A 67 -2.32 -10.42 20.17
C LYS A 67 -3.05 -9.09 20.05
N PHE A 68 -2.77 -8.13 20.94
CA PHE A 68 -3.40 -6.82 20.89
C PHE A 68 -2.88 -5.95 19.74
N ARG A 69 -1.68 -6.24 19.22
CA ARG A 69 -0.99 -5.45 18.19
C ARG A 69 -1.17 -6.03 16.80
N SER A 70 -1.17 -7.35 16.68
CA SER A 70 -1.15 -8.03 15.40
C SER A 70 -2.52 -8.56 14.99
N ASN A 71 -2.89 -8.33 13.75
CA ASN A 71 -4.16 -8.76 13.19
C ASN A 71 -4.00 -9.24 11.75
N PRO A 72 -4.68 -10.35 11.37
CA PRO A 72 -4.81 -10.71 9.98
C PRO A 72 -5.76 -9.77 9.25
N GLY A 73 -5.54 -9.58 7.96
CA GLY A 73 -6.39 -8.81 7.08
C GLY A 73 -6.39 -9.36 5.67
N VAL A 74 -7.15 -8.75 4.81
CA VAL A 74 -7.19 -9.03 3.38
C VAL A 74 -6.97 -7.75 2.61
N SER A 75 -6.22 -7.86 1.53
CA SER A 75 -5.96 -6.77 0.60
C SER A 75 -6.45 -7.11 -0.80
N LEU A 76 -6.84 -6.08 -1.52
CA LEU A 76 -7.17 -6.12 -2.94
C LEU A 76 -6.42 -5.00 -3.64
N ALA A 77 -5.89 -5.27 -4.82
CA ALA A 77 -5.29 -4.22 -5.61
C ALA A 77 -5.57 -4.40 -7.10
N ILE A 78 -5.61 -3.28 -7.80
CA ILE A 78 -5.62 -3.23 -9.25
C ILE A 78 -4.52 -2.28 -9.69
N GLY A 79 -3.80 -2.65 -10.72
CA GLY A 79 -2.71 -1.81 -11.22
C GLY A 79 -2.43 -2.03 -12.69
N LYS A 80 -1.54 -1.21 -13.21
CA LYS A 80 -1.09 -1.24 -14.60
C LYS A 80 0.40 -0.97 -14.69
N TRP A 81 1.07 -1.74 -15.52
CA TRP A 81 2.45 -1.48 -15.91
C TRP A 81 2.46 -0.58 -17.15
N PHE A 82 3.03 0.61 -17.03
CA PHE A 82 3.21 1.55 -18.14
C PHE A 82 4.49 1.24 -18.91
N THR A 83 5.51 0.83 -18.19
CA THR A 83 6.77 0.33 -18.75
C THR A 83 7.12 -0.99 -18.06
N PRO A 84 8.10 -1.77 -18.56
CA PRO A 84 8.58 -2.95 -17.85
C PRO A 84 9.10 -2.68 -16.44
N SER A 85 9.43 -1.43 -16.13
CA SER A 85 10.05 -1.04 -14.87
C SER A 85 9.17 -0.16 -13.98
N ILE A 86 8.13 0.47 -14.52
CA ILE A 86 7.29 1.44 -13.78
C ILE A 86 5.83 1.06 -13.94
N GLY A 87 5.16 0.90 -12.82
CA GLY A 87 3.73 0.65 -12.73
C GLY A 87 3.04 1.54 -11.70
N LEU A 88 1.73 1.57 -11.76
CA LEU A 88 0.86 2.23 -10.81
C LEU A 88 -0.12 1.20 -10.26
N ARG A 89 -0.38 1.26 -8.95
CA ARG A 89 -1.26 0.33 -8.27
C ARG A 89 -2.14 1.07 -7.28
N THR A 90 -3.44 0.85 -7.38
CA THR A 90 -4.41 1.23 -6.34
C THR A 90 -4.63 0.03 -5.44
N LYS A 91 -4.30 0.15 -4.15
CA LYS A 91 -4.39 -0.92 -3.17
C LYS A 91 -5.36 -0.56 -2.05
N LEU A 92 -6.33 -1.44 -1.81
CA LEU A 92 -7.25 -1.42 -0.68
C LEU A 92 -6.77 -2.45 0.35
N GLN A 93 -6.54 -2.01 1.58
CA GLN A 93 -6.05 -2.81 2.70
C GLN A 93 -6.97 -2.66 3.93
N GLY A 94 -6.87 -3.60 4.86
CA GLY A 94 -7.61 -3.55 6.12
C GLY A 94 -8.99 -4.21 6.07
N ILE A 95 -9.37 -4.83 4.95
CA ILE A 95 -10.60 -5.62 4.88
C ILE A 95 -10.50 -6.75 5.92
N TRP A 96 -11.47 -6.78 6.88
CA TRP A 96 -11.48 -7.65 8.05
C TRP A 96 -10.33 -7.46 9.04
N GLY A 97 -9.37 -6.57 8.74
CA GLY A 97 -8.32 -6.20 9.66
C GLY A 97 -8.84 -5.35 10.81
N LYS A 98 -8.09 -5.33 11.90
CA LYS A 98 -8.38 -4.48 13.05
C LYS A 98 -7.15 -3.64 13.36
N LYS A 99 -7.39 -2.35 13.60
CA LYS A 99 -6.41 -1.45 14.16
C LYS A 99 -6.48 -1.57 15.69
N VAL A 100 -5.36 -1.61 16.33
CA VAL A 100 -5.29 -1.65 17.80
C VAL A 100 -5.13 -0.23 18.33
N ASP A 101 -6.08 0.17 19.18
CA ASP A 101 -5.97 1.37 19.99
C ASP A 101 -5.72 0.97 21.43
N ALA A 102 -4.81 1.63 22.08
CA ALA A 102 -4.64 1.48 23.52
C ALA A 102 -5.81 2.17 24.23
N ASP A 103 -6.65 1.40 24.90
CA ASP A 103 -7.68 1.95 25.79
C ASP A 103 -7.12 2.10 27.19
N TRP A 104 -6.79 3.34 27.54
CA TRP A 104 -6.19 3.68 28.82
C TRP A 104 -7.24 3.78 29.93
N ASN A 105 -8.51 3.77 29.59
CA ASN A 105 -9.60 4.01 30.54
C ASN A 105 -10.09 2.74 31.23
N ASP A 106 -9.89 1.57 30.61
CA ASP A 106 -10.35 0.29 31.17
C ASP A 106 -9.30 -0.43 32.03
N GLY A 107 -8.08 0.12 32.12
CA GLY A 107 -6.99 -0.42 32.93
C GLY A 107 -6.36 -1.70 32.39
N THR A 108 -6.79 -2.21 31.24
CA THR A 108 -6.28 -3.46 30.68
C THR A 108 -5.01 -3.26 29.89
N ASN A 109 -4.68 -2.04 29.46
CA ASN A 109 -3.56 -1.71 28.57
C ASN A 109 -3.56 -2.52 27.24
N GLU A 110 -4.64 -3.22 26.96
CA GLU A 110 -4.85 -3.99 25.74
C GLU A 110 -5.85 -3.21 24.88
N GLY A 111 -5.40 -2.80 23.71
CA GLY A 111 -6.24 -2.01 22.82
C GLY A 111 -7.46 -2.76 22.33
N ASN A 112 -8.58 -2.08 22.25
CA ASN A 112 -9.76 -2.56 21.55
C ASN A 112 -9.53 -2.52 20.04
N GLY A 113 -9.74 -3.65 19.37
CA GLY A 113 -9.54 -3.73 17.92
C GLY A 113 -10.56 -2.91 17.14
N ASN A 114 -10.15 -1.81 16.56
CA ASN A 114 -10.98 -0.94 15.74
C ASN A 114 -10.87 -1.29 14.26
N LYS A 115 -12.00 -1.41 13.59
CA LYS A 115 -12.04 -1.68 12.15
C LYS A 115 -11.55 -0.47 11.36
N TYR A 116 -10.77 -0.74 10.33
CA TYR A 116 -10.26 0.29 9.44
C TYR A 116 -10.21 -0.22 7.98
N TRP A 117 -10.03 0.68 7.07
CA TRP A 117 -9.56 0.43 5.72
C TRP A 117 -8.60 1.54 5.27
N ALA A 118 -7.72 1.22 4.37
CA ALA A 118 -6.80 2.13 3.74
C ALA A 118 -6.84 1.93 2.21
N LEU A 119 -6.93 3.03 1.48
CA LEU A 119 -6.87 3.05 0.03
C LEU A 119 -5.67 3.88 -0.40
N ASN A 120 -4.70 3.24 -1.02
CA ASN A 120 -3.43 3.82 -1.41
C ASN A 120 -3.24 3.76 -2.92
N GLU A 121 -2.76 4.85 -3.50
CA GLU A 121 -2.22 4.89 -4.84
C GLU A 121 -0.69 4.78 -4.74
N GLN A 122 -0.11 3.77 -5.39
CA GLN A 122 1.29 3.41 -5.22
C GLN A 122 1.99 3.33 -6.57
N VAL A 123 3.12 4.01 -6.69
CA VAL A 123 4.05 3.84 -7.80
C VAL A 123 4.93 2.64 -7.49
N MET A 124 5.02 1.71 -8.44
CA MET A 124 5.82 0.50 -8.35
C MET A 124 7.04 0.59 -9.27
N PHE A 125 8.20 0.24 -8.76
CA PHE A 125 9.47 0.20 -9.49
C PHE A 125 9.97 -1.24 -9.52
N ASN A 126 9.99 -1.87 -10.71
CA ASN A 126 10.58 -3.19 -10.86
C ASN A 126 12.12 -3.07 -10.86
N LEU A 127 12.72 -3.29 -9.69
CA LEU A 127 14.16 -3.20 -9.49
C LEU A 127 14.93 -4.25 -10.31
N SER A 128 14.33 -5.44 -10.49
CA SER A 128 14.92 -6.49 -11.31
C SER A 128 15.09 -6.07 -12.76
N ASN A 129 14.11 -5.35 -13.31
CA ASN A 129 14.17 -4.84 -14.67
C ASN A 129 15.07 -3.61 -14.78
N LEU A 130 15.09 -2.73 -13.77
CA LEU A 130 15.95 -1.54 -13.74
C LEU A 130 17.43 -1.91 -13.72
N PHE A 131 17.84 -2.91 -12.92
CA PHE A 131 19.26 -3.24 -12.76
C PHE A 131 19.75 -4.33 -13.72
N LYS A 132 18.88 -5.26 -14.15
CA LYS A 132 19.27 -6.43 -14.97
C LYS A 132 18.67 -6.42 -16.38
N GLY A 133 17.97 -5.35 -16.75
CA GLY A 133 17.22 -5.26 -17.98
C GLY A 133 15.97 -6.14 -18.02
N TYR A 134 15.07 -5.88 -18.95
CA TYR A 134 13.85 -6.65 -19.15
C TYR A 134 14.14 -8.04 -19.72
N ARG A 135 13.50 -9.09 -19.16
CA ARG A 135 13.51 -10.46 -19.69
C ARG A 135 12.12 -11.07 -19.53
N GLU A 136 11.51 -11.47 -20.60
CA GLU A 136 10.16 -12.05 -20.61
C GLU A 136 10.07 -13.36 -19.78
N ASN A 137 11.12 -14.17 -19.82
CA ASN A 137 11.18 -15.46 -19.13
C ASN A 137 11.66 -15.38 -17.67
N ARG A 138 11.73 -14.17 -17.10
CA ARG A 138 12.13 -14.05 -15.71
C ARG A 138 11.04 -14.63 -14.81
N ILE A 139 11.46 -15.51 -13.90
CA ILE A 139 10.56 -16.18 -12.95
C ILE A 139 10.39 -15.33 -11.70
N TRP A 140 11.43 -14.61 -11.27
CA TRP A 140 11.46 -13.85 -10.02
C TRP A 140 11.79 -12.40 -10.26
N ASP A 141 10.90 -11.53 -9.74
CA ASP A 141 11.05 -10.09 -9.77
C ASP A 141 10.97 -9.50 -8.36
N VAL A 142 11.78 -8.49 -8.12
CA VAL A 142 11.74 -7.66 -6.91
C VAL A 142 11.36 -6.25 -7.31
N MET A 143 10.42 -5.69 -6.58
CA MET A 143 9.87 -4.37 -6.82
C MET A 143 9.89 -3.55 -5.53
N ALA A 144 10.18 -2.27 -5.62
CA ALA A 144 9.92 -1.32 -4.55
C ALA A 144 8.64 -0.55 -4.90
N PHE A 145 7.93 -0.09 -3.88
CA PHE A 145 6.80 0.79 -4.08
C PHE A 145 6.77 1.90 -3.03
N ALA A 146 6.18 3.01 -3.42
CA ALA A 146 5.86 4.11 -2.53
C ALA A 146 4.57 4.77 -3.01
N GLY A 147 3.80 5.29 -2.08
CA GLY A 147 2.52 5.91 -2.42
C GLY A 147 1.92 6.72 -1.30
N ALA A 148 0.75 7.27 -1.60
CA ALA A 148 -0.04 8.01 -0.65
C ALA A 148 -1.52 7.65 -0.83
N GLY A 149 -2.30 7.87 0.21
CA GLY A 149 -3.70 7.52 0.20
C GLY A 149 -4.49 8.07 1.36
N VAL A 150 -5.58 7.41 1.63
CA VAL A 150 -6.51 7.76 2.70
C VAL A 150 -6.86 6.51 3.50
N GLY A 151 -6.68 6.59 4.81
CA GLY A 151 -7.20 5.62 5.75
C GLY A 151 -8.48 6.12 6.41
N ARG A 152 -9.37 5.21 6.77
CA ARG A 152 -10.57 5.51 7.55
C ARG A 152 -10.67 4.57 8.74
N SER A 153 -10.82 5.13 9.92
CA SER A 153 -11.32 4.39 11.07
C SER A 153 -12.83 4.24 10.96
N MET A 154 -13.31 3.01 10.90
CA MET A 154 -14.76 2.74 10.85
C MET A 154 -15.43 2.91 12.21
N THR A 155 -14.67 2.73 13.27
CA THR A 155 -15.17 2.86 14.64
C THR A 155 -15.40 4.32 15.00
N TYR A 156 -14.44 5.18 14.72
CA TYR A 156 -14.52 6.61 15.04
C TYR A 156 -15.08 7.47 13.90
N ASN A 157 -15.27 6.88 12.70
CA ASN A 157 -15.72 7.59 11.50
C ASN A 157 -14.79 8.77 11.12
N THR A 158 -13.50 8.61 11.33
CA THR A 158 -12.46 9.60 11.03
C THR A 158 -11.64 9.20 9.82
N TYR A 159 -11.15 10.19 9.08
CA TYR A 159 -10.26 10.01 7.93
C TYR A 159 -8.87 10.54 8.25
N ALA A 160 -7.85 9.84 7.76
CA ALA A 160 -6.47 10.23 7.90
C ALA A 160 -5.74 10.09 6.56
N LEU A 161 -4.78 10.96 6.31
CA LEU A 161 -3.84 10.77 5.21
C LEU A 161 -2.93 9.58 5.54
N ASP A 162 -2.66 8.79 4.53
CA ASP A 162 -1.79 7.62 4.60
C ASP A 162 -0.64 7.74 3.60
N TYR A 163 0.56 7.34 4.03
CA TYR A 163 1.72 7.18 3.18
C TYR A 163 2.19 5.74 3.29
N SER A 164 2.40 5.11 2.15
CA SER A 164 2.81 3.71 2.07
C SER A 164 4.15 3.56 1.38
N ALA A 165 4.97 2.63 1.86
CA ALA A 165 6.21 2.23 1.20
C ALA A 165 6.56 0.78 1.55
N GLY A 166 7.27 0.10 0.66
CA GLY A 166 7.69 -1.27 0.92
C GLY A 166 8.36 -1.96 -0.25
N VAL A 167 8.51 -3.26 -0.10
CA VAL A 167 9.13 -4.15 -1.07
C VAL A 167 8.18 -5.29 -1.40
N HIS A 168 8.08 -5.62 -2.66
CA HIS A 168 7.24 -6.65 -3.22
C HIS A 168 8.12 -7.63 -4.00
N SER A 169 8.04 -8.90 -3.68
CA SER A 169 8.74 -9.97 -4.36
C SER A 169 7.73 -10.89 -5.01
N SER A 170 7.88 -11.16 -6.30
CA SER A 170 6.91 -11.89 -7.12
C SER A 170 7.57 -13.06 -7.85
N TRP A 171 6.90 -14.20 -7.85
CA TRP A 171 7.32 -15.42 -8.56
C TRP A 171 6.25 -15.84 -9.55
N LYS A 172 6.62 -15.89 -10.83
CA LYS A 172 5.75 -16.34 -11.91
C LYS A 172 5.53 -17.86 -11.81
N VAL A 173 4.30 -18.26 -11.51
CA VAL A 173 3.93 -19.70 -11.38
C VAL A 173 3.15 -20.20 -12.60
N ALA A 174 2.55 -19.31 -13.37
CA ALA A 174 1.87 -19.62 -14.62
C ALA A 174 1.99 -18.43 -15.60
N LYS A 175 1.51 -18.58 -16.84
CA LYS A 175 1.60 -17.54 -17.88
C LYS A 175 1.02 -16.20 -17.44
N LYS A 176 -0.08 -16.21 -16.68
CA LYS A 176 -0.80 -15.00 -16.23
C LYS A 176 -0.90 -14.89 -14.72
N THR A 177 -0.26 -15.79 -13.97
CA THR A 177 -0.39 -15.82 -12.50
C THR A 177 0.97 -15.83 -11.84
N SER A 178 1.12 -15.00 -10.83
CA SER A 178 2.30 -14.97 -9.96
C SER A 178 1.86 -15.05 -8.49
N VAL A 179 2.69 -15.72 -7.69
CA VAL A 179 2.61 -15.63 -6.22
C VAL A 179 3.48 -14.47 -5.77
N PHE A 180 3.06 -13.73 -4.78
CA PHE A 180 3.89 -12.66 -4.22
C PHE A 180 3.99 -12.71 -2.70
N VAL A 181 5.08 -12.14 -2.21
CA VAL A 181 5.27 -11.76 -0.81
C VAL A 181 5.61 -10.27 -0.79
N GLU A 182 4.96 -9.53 0.08
CA GLU A 182 5.16 -8.10 0.23
C GLU A 182 5.39 -7.75 1.70
N ALA A 183 6.28 -6.83 1.97
CA ALA A 183 6.49 -6.23 3.27
C ALA A 183 6.50 -4.71 3.13
N GLY A 184 5.76 -4.04 3.99
CA GLY A 184 5.63 -2.59 3.89
C GLY A 184 5.21 -1.93 5.19
N VAL A 185 5.13 -0.62 5.11
CA VAL A 185 4.65 0.24 6.18
C VAL A 185 3.64 1.24 5.61
N ASN A 186 2.53 1.39 6.31
CA ASN A 186 1.58 2.47 6.12
C ASN A 186 1.71 3.41 7.32
N THR A 187 1.83 4.70 7.05
CA THR A 187 2.01 5.74 8.07
C THR A 187 0.85 6.72 7.98
N PHE A 188 -0.05 6.62 8.95
CA PHE A 188 -1.27 7.42 9.02
C PHE A 188 -1.08 8.67 9.85
N ASP A 189 -1.81 9.71 9.49
CA ASP A 189 -1.98 10.87 10.36
C ASP A 189 -2.75 10.48 11.64
N HIS A 190 -2.48 11.18 12.76
CA HIS A 190 -3.07 10.93 14.08
C HIS A 190 -4.60 10.92 14.11
N ASN A 191 -5.25 11.53 13.14
CA ASN A 191 -6.71 11.54 13.02
C ASN A 191 -7.35 10.15 12.93
N ILE A 192 -6.57 9.12 12.58
CA ILE A 192 -7.10 7.75 12.50
C ILE A 192 -7.47 7.20 13.87
N ASP A 193 -6.85 7.68 14.92
CA ASP A 193 -7.08 7.26 16.32
C ASP A 193 -8.10 8.13 17.05
N ASN A 194 -8.67 9.15 16.38
CA ASN A 194 -9.60 10.12 16.97
C ASN A 194 -8.99 10.87 18.18
N CYS A 195 -7.69 11.07 18.21
CA CYS A 195 -6.98 11.81 19.25
C CYS A 195 -7.36 13.28 19.19
N LYS A 196 -8.51 13.61 19.80
CA LYS A 196 -8.97 15.00 19.96
C LYS A 196 -8.20 15.67 21.09
N GLY A 197 -7.38 16.65 20.78
CA GLY A 197 -6.84 17.54 21.79
C GLY A 197 -5.34 17.68 21.86
N VAL A 198 -4.60 17.11 20.95
CA VAL A 198 -3.17 17.29 20.93
C VAL A 198 -2.76 18.19 19.77
N ALA A 199 -2.57 19.48 20.10
CA ALA A 199 -2.33 20.58 19.18
C ALA A 199 -0.97 20.56 18.44
N ASP A 200 -0.20 19.49 18.52
CA ASP A 200 1.13 19.44 17.94
C ASP A 200 1.16 18.50 16.72
N GLN A 201 1.20 19.08 15.54
CA GLN A 201 1.27 18.42 14.23
C GLN A 201 2.66 17.82 13.90
N SER A 202 3.42 17.39 14.88
CA SER A 202 4.75 16.83 14.62
C SER A 202 4.67 15.41 14.07
N TRP A 203 5.65 15.04 13.22
CA TRP A 203 5.88 13.68 12.72
C TRP A 203 5.93 12.61 13.84
N LYS A 204 6.13 13.00 15.06
CA LYS A 204 6.20 12.13 16.23
C LYS A 204 4.87 11.50 16.63
N ARG A 205 3.77 11.90 16.02
CA ARG A 205 2.39 11.47 16.35
C ARG A 205 1.71 10.66 15.25
N ARG A 206 2.47 10.07 14.35
CA ARG A 206 1.92 9.21 13.33
C ARG A 206 1.68 7.81 13.85
N CYS A 207 0.60 7.20 13.39
CA CYS A 207 0.28 5.80 13.62
C CYS A 207 0.89 4.98 12.49
N ASN A 208 1.72 4.02 12.83
CA ASN A 208 2.39 3.18 11.85
C ASN A 208 1.80 1.77 11.86
N ASN A 209 1.49 1.29 10.68
CA ASN A 209 1.08 -0.10 10.44
C ASN A 209 2.17 -0.79 9.62
N PHE A 210 2.91 -1.68 10.24
CA PHE A 210 3.83 -2.58 9.53
C PHE A 210 3.07 -3.83 9.12
N TYR A 211 3.24 -4.26 7.88
CA TYR A 211 2.56 -5.44 7.39
C TYR A 211 3.48 -6.36 6.59
N ALA A 212 3.16 -7.64 6.64
CA ALA A 212 3.66 -8.66 5.74
C ALA A 212 2.46 -9.31 5.05
N GLU A 213 2.54 -9.50 3.75
CA GLU A 213 1.44 -9.99 2.93
C GLU A 213 1.92 -11.10 2.00
N VAL A 214 1.06 -12.07 1.77
CA VAL A 214 1.22 -13.11 0.75
C VAL A 214 -0.03 -13.15 -0.10
N GLY A 215 0.14 -13.32 -1.42
CA GLY A 215 -1.02 -13.32 -2.30
C GLY A 215 -0.73 -13.77 -3.72
N LEU A 216 -1.73 -13.54 -4.56
CA LEU A 216 -1.72 -13.88 -5.98
C LEU A 216 -1.88 -12.60 -6.82
N THR A 217 -1.13 -12.53 -7.90
CA THR A 217 -1.27 -11.52 -8.95
C THR A 217 -1.79 -12.21 -10.21
N PHE A 218 -2.83 -11.66 -10.80
CA PHE A 218 -3.41 -12.08 -12.08
C PHE A 218 -3.18 -11.00 -13.13
N ASN A 219 -2.44 -11.31 -14.18
CA ASN A 219 -2.23 -10.40 -15.30
C ASN A 219 -3.39 -10.55 -16.30
N LEU A 220 -4.01 -9.43 -16.66
CA LEU A 220 -5.22 -9.42 -17.48
C LEU A 220 -4.94 -9.24 -18.99
N GLY A 221 -3.73 -8.88 -19.36
CA GLY A 221 -3.36 -8.63 -20.76
C GLY A 221 -1.99 -9.14 -21.11
#